data_0fea78b27895d660a81148f484a054d3
#
_entry.id   0fea78b27895d660a81148f484a054d3
#
_cell.length_a   1.000
_cell.length_b   1.000
_cell.length_c   1.000
_cell.angle_alpha   90.00
_cell.angle_beta   90.00
_cell.angle_gamma   90.00
#
_symmetry.space_group_name_H-M   'P 1'
#
loop_
_entity.id
_entity.type
_entity.pdbx_description
1 polymer ?
#
loop_
_entity_poly.entity_id
_entity_poly.type
_entity_poly.pdbx_seq_one_letter_code
_entity_poly.pdbx_strand_id
1 'polypeptide(L)'
;MALILITAPTVEPVSLAEAKAHLRIDIDDDDTLIGGLITAARSHLENTARPKLAMINQTWEYIADSWPAGDTLQLRPYPLQSVLSITYTDDDSAESTFSSGSYQVDTHTQPGRLRLKSSVSWPGVSLREMNGLAIRFVAGYGAAGSAVPVQLRQAILLLVGHWYENREPVLTTGMMAAPLPMTVDALFRNWRREV
;
A
#
# COMPACT_ATOMS: atom_id res chain seq x y z
N MET A 1 0.19 -17.21 5.66
CA MET A 1 0.71 -15.83 5.87
C MET A 1 -0.37 -14.83 5.52
N ALA A 2 -0.48 -13.72 6.29
CA ALA A 2 -1.45 -12.64 6.09
C ALA A 2 -0.75 -11.28 6.10
N LEU A 3 -1.41 -10.27 5.51
CA LEU A 3 -0.98 -8.88 5.51
C LEU A 3 -2.15 -8.02 5.98
N ILE A 4 -1.98 -7.34 7.10
CA ILE A 4 -3.04 -6.58 7.78
C ILE A 4 -2.65 -5.10 7.80
N LEU A 5 -3.58 -4.23 7.42
CA LEU A 5 -3.44 -2.78 7.59
C LEU A 5 -3.74 -2.42 9.05
N ILE A 6 -2.76 -1.90 9.76
CA ILE A 6 -2.89 -1.49 11.17
C ILE A 6 -3.28 -0.01 11.26
N THR A 7 -2.63 0.84 10.48
CA THR A 7 -2.94 2.27 10.44
C THR A 7 -3.09 2.72 9.00
N ALA A 8 -4.29 3.18 8.67
CA ALA A 8 -4.60 3.76 7.37
C ALA A 8 -3.88 5.10 7.16
N PRO A 9 -3.72 5.57 5.91
CA PRO A 9 -3.15 6.88 5.66
C PRO A 9 -4.02 8.00 6.24
N THR A 10 -3.39 9.01 6.81
CA THR A 10 -4.08 10.17 7.43
C THR A 10 -4.37 11.28 6.44
N VAL A 11 -3.75 11.24 5.27
CA VAL A 11 -3.94 12.20 4.16
C VAL A 11 -4.09 11.45 2.85
N GLU A 12 -4.66 12.10 1.86
CA GLU A 12 -4.76 11.56 0.51
C GLU A 12 -3.62 12.08 -0.39
N PRO A 13 -3.23 11.33 -1.45
CA PRO A 13 -2.21 11.76 -2.41
C PRO A 13 -2.60 13.02 -3.19
N VAL A 14 -3.89 13.25 -3.34
CA VAL A 14 -4.49 14.40 -4.02
C VAL A 14 -5.46 15.06 -3.05
N SER A 15 -5.36 16.38 -2.90
CA SER A 15 -6.28 17.15 -2.05
C SER A 15 -7.63 17.35 -2.74
N LEU A 16 -8.67 17.64 -1.94
CA LEU A 16 -10.00 18.01 -2.44
C LEU A 16 -9.91 19.22 -3.39
N ALA A 17 -9.12 20.24 -3.04
CA ALA A 17 -8.94 21.42 -3.86
C ALA A 17 -8.32 21.10 -5.23
N GLU A 18 -7.32 20.22 -5.30
CA GLU A 18 -6.73 19.76 -6.56
C GLU A 18 -7.74 18.99 -7.42
N ALA A 19 -8.56 18.13 -6.79
CA ALA A 19 -9.60 17.39 -7.49
C ALA A 19 -10.70 18.32 -8.02
N LYS A 20 -11.17 19.28 -7.22
CA LYS A 20 -12.15 20.30 -7.65
C LYS A 20 -11.61 21.13 -8.81
N ALA A 21 -10.35 21.59 -8.74
CA ALA A 21 -9.71 22.31 -9.82
C ALA A 21 -9.64 21.48 -11.12
N HIS A 22 -9.32 20.18 -11.02
CA HIS A 22 -9.30 19.26 -12.15
C HIS A 22 -10.69 19.10 -12.78
N LEU A 23 -11.74 18.97 -11.95
CA LEU A 23 -13.14 18.85 -12.36
C LEU A 23 -13.76 20.18 -12.79
N ARG A 24 -13.12 21.32 -12.54
CA ARG A 24 -13.65 22.68 -12.77
C ARG A 24 -14.91 22.95 -11.95
N ILE A 25 -14.91 22.54 -10.68
CA ILE A 25 -16.02 22.70 -9.74
C ILE A 25 -15.61 23.74 -8.68
N ASP A 26 -16.44 24.77 -8.53
CA ASP A 26 -16.21 25.86 -7.56
C ASP A 26 -17.15 25.78 -6.35
N ILE A 27 -18.25 24.98 -6.44
CA ILE A 27 -19.26 24.83 -5.37
C ILE A 27 -18.86 23.68 -4.43
N ASP A 28 -19.39 23.69 -3.20
CA ASP A 28 -19.03 22.74 -2.14
C ASP A 28 -20.03 21.56 -2.00
N ASP A 29 -21.12 21.57 -2.78
CA ASP A 29 -22.21 20.59 -2.67
C ASP A 29 -21.74 19.13 -2.86
N ASP A 30 -20.74 18.92 -3.71
CA ASP A 30 -20.18 17.60 -4.02
C ASP A 30 -18.88 17.26 -3.26
N ASP A 31 -18.45 18.07 -2.29
CA ASP A 31 -17.16 17.89 -1.59
C ASP A 31 -17.02 16.51 -0.94
N THR A 32 -18.08 16.03 -0.30
CA THR A 32 -18.11 14.69 0.32
C THR A 32 -17.98 13.59 -0.72
N LEU A 33 -18.67 13.72 -1.85
CA LEU A 33 -18.61 12.77 -2.96
C LEU A 33 -17.19 12.73 -3.54
N ILE A 34 -16.63 13.91 -3.87
CA ILE A 34 -15.28 14.02 -4.46
C ILE A 34 -14.23 13.44 -3.51
N GLY A 35 -14.33 13.72 -2.20
CA GLY A 35 -13.46 13.12 -1.18
C GLY A 35 -13.52 11.60 -1.17
N GLY A 36 -14.72 11.04 -1.26
CA GLY A 36 -14.93 9.59 -1.39
C GLY A 36 -14.31 9.01 -2.66
N LEU A 37 -14.44 9.70 -3.80
CA LEU A 37 -13.84 9.29 -5.08
C LEU A 37 -12.30 9.31 -5.04
N ILE A 38 -11.69 10.29 -4.37
CA ILE A 38 -10.23 10.34 -4.19
C ILE A 38 -9.75 9.11 -3.42
N THR A 39 -10.40 8.80 -2.30
CA THR A 39 -10.07 7.62 -1.47
C THR A 39 -10.26 6.32 -2.25
N ALA A 40 -11.36 6.20 -3.00
CA ALA A 40 -11.64 5.05 -3.84
C ALA A 40 -10.60 4.88 -4.96
N ALA A 41 -10.22 5.97 -5.64
CA ALA A 41 -9.20 5.96 -6.70
C ALA A 41 -7.82 5.54 -6.17
N ARG A 42 -7.39 6.08 -5.03
CA ARG A 42 -6.17 5.66 -4.36
C ARG A 42 -6.22 4.16 -4.04
N SER A 43 -7.25 3.70 -3.35
CA SER A 43 -7.41 2.29 -2.96
C SER A 43 -7.41 1.36 -4.17
N HIS A 44 -8.09 1.75 -5.25
CA HIS A 44 -8.12 0.98 -6.50
C HIS A 44 -6.72 0.80 -7.08
N LEU A 45 -5.95 1.88 -7.22
CA LEU A 45 -4.58 1.83 -7.76
C LEU A 45 -3.64 1.03 -6.84
N GLU A 46 -3.68 1.25 -5.52
CA GLU A 46 -2.88 0.50 -4.54
C GLU A 46 -3.11 -1.01 -4.61
N ASN A 47 -4.38 -1.42 -4.77
CA ASN A 47 -4.74 -2.84 -4.85
C ASN A 47 -4.47 -3.46 -6.23
N THR A 48 -4.44 -2.64 -7.29
CA THR A 48 -4.18 -3.09 -8.66
C THR A 48 -2.69 -3.20 -8.96
N ALA A 49 -1.84 -2.48 -8.21
CA ALA A 49 -0.38 -2.55 -8.35
C ALA A 49 0.17 -3.96 -8.10
N ARG A 50 1.21 -4.33 -8.84
CA ARG A 50 1.95 -5.59 -8.66
C ARG A 50 3.45 -5.29 -8.62
N PRO A 51 4.14 -5.54 -7.51
CA PRO A 51 3.60 -5.94 -6.19
C PRO A 51 2.69 -4.86 -5.57
N LYS A 52 1.98 -5.18 -4.48
CA LYS A 52 1.05 -4.25 -3.80
C LYS A 52 1.75 -2.95 -3.40
N LEU A 53 1.11 -1.81 -3.67
CA LEU A 53 1.62 -0.46 -3.45
C LEU A 53 0.97 0.19 -2.21
N ALA A 54 1.70 1.06 -1.52
CA ALA A 54 1.17 2.05 -0.60
C ALA A 54 1.61 3.45 -1.06
N MET A 55 0.67 4.37 -1.28
CA MET A 55 1.01 5.70 -1.78
C MET A 55 1.43 6.65 -0.66
N ILE A 56 0.66 6.71 0.39
CA ILE A 56 0.94 7.49 1.61
C ILE A 56 1.41 6.52 2.70
N ASN A 57 2.18 7.00 3.66
CA ASN A 57 2.65 6.18 4.76
C ASN A 57 1.49 5.51 5.49
N GLN A 58 1.56 4.19 5.55
CA GLN A 58 0.61 3.29 6.19
C GLN A 58 1.39 2.31 7.06
N THR A 59 0.84 1.93 8.20
CA THR A 59 1.44 0.87 9.02
C THR A 59 0.78 -0.46 8.69
N TRP A 60 1.62 -1.43 8.36
CA TRP A 60 1.21 -2.78 8.00
C TRP A 60 1.82 -3.79 8.95
N GLU A 61 1.15 -4.92 9.10
CA GLU A 61 1.66 -6.07 9.82
C GLU A 61 1.63 -7.30 8.92
N TYR A 62 2.80 -7.88 8.70
CA TYR A 62 2.98 -9.17 8.04
C TYR A 62 2.93 -10.25 9.10
N ILE A 63 2.02 -11.21 8.94
CA ILE A 63 1.81 -12.32 9.87
C ILE A 63 2.13 -13.64 9.17
N ALA A 64 2.87 -14.52 9.86
CA ALA A 64 3.19 -15.84 9.38
C ALA A 64 3.15 -16.89 10.52
N ASP A 65 3.01 -18.14 10.12
CA ASP A 65 2.92 -19.29 11.03
C ASP A 65 4.28 -19.93 11.28
N SER A 66 5.29 -19.55 10.50
CA SER A 66 6.64 -20.10 10.58
C SER A 66 7.69 -19.01 10.29
N TRP A 67 8.92 -19.26 10.74
CA TRP A 67 10.07 -18.45 10.36
C TRP A 67 10.29 -18.49 8.85
N PRO A 68 10.80 -17.36 8.26
CA PRO A 68 11.19 -17.36 6.85
C PRO A 68 12.25 -18.44 6.56
N ALA A 69 12.13 -19.10 5.41
CA ALA A 69 13.04 -20.18 5.03
C ALA A 69 14.49 -19.73 4.76
N GLY A 70 14.77 -18.43 4.69
CA GLY A 70 16.09 -17.88 4.41
C GLY A 70 16.37 -16.61 5.22
N ASP A 71 17.54 -16.03 4.98
CA ASP A 71 18.00 -14.82 5.69
C ASP A 71 17.34 -13.53 5.19
N THR A 72 16.59 -13.59 4.09
CA THR A 72 16.01 -12.41 3.45
C THR A 72 14.50 -12.57 3.30
N LEU A 73 13.74 -11.57 3.74
CA LEU A 73 12.31 -11.48 3.57
C LEU A 73 11.95 -10.19 2.82
N GLN A 74 11.16 -10.30 1.76
CA GLN A 74 10.58 -9.16 1.07
C GLN A 74 9.30 -8.71 1.80
N LEU A 75 9.18 -7.40 2.05
CA LEU A 75 8.02 -6.80 2.68
C LEU A 75 7.19 -6.04 1.64
N ARG A 76 5.89 -6.29 1.66
CA ARG A 76 4.88 -5.65 0.81
C ARG A 76 3.77 -5.12 1.69
N PRO A 77 3.15 -3.97 1.38
CA PRO A 77 3.32 -3.14 0.17
C PRO A 77 4.65 -2.40 0.13
N TYR A 78 4.95 -1.82 -1.03
CA TYR A 78 6.11 -0.96 -1.25
C TYR A 78 5.67 0.49 -1.52
N PRO A 79 6.56 1.49 -1.47
CA PRO A 79 7.95 1.42 -1.00
C PRO A 79 8.00 1.23 0.53
N LEU A 80 8.95 0.40 0.98
CA LEU A 80 9.21 0.20 2.40
C LEU A 80 9.92 1.45 2.97
N GLN A 81 9.44 1.95 4.12
CA GLN A 81 10.07 3.06 4.83
C GLN A 81 10.91 2.58 6.00
N SER A 82 10.33 1.74 6.86
CA SER A 82 11.00 1.24 8.05
C SER A 82 10.31 -0.03 8.57
N VAL A 83 11.04 -0.83 9.31
CA VAL A 83 10.50 -1.92 10.13
C VAL A 83 10.43 -1.42 11.58
N LEU A 84 9.25 -1.49 12.20
CA LEU A 84 9.00 -1.00 13.55
C LEU A 84 9.34 -2.06 14.59
N SER A 85 8.87 -3.30 14.39
CA SER A 85 9.11 -4.42 15.28
C SER A 85 9.00 -5.75 14.56
N ILE A 86 9.69 -6.74 15.09
CA ILE A 86 9.49 -8.15 14.77
C ILE A 86 9.18 -8.83 16.09
N THR A 87 7.96 -9.32 16.26
CA THR A 87 7.54 -10.06 17.44
C THR A 87 7.22 -11.50 17.07
N TYR A 88 7.40 -12.41 17.99
CA TYR A 88 7.05 -13.80 17.80
C TYR A 88 6.49 -14.38 19.09
N THR A 89 5.58 -15.32 18.93
CA THR A 89 4.94 -16.05 20.03
C THR A 89 5.32 -17.51 19.88
N ASP A 90 5.88 -18.10 20.93
CA ASP A 90 6.23 -19.52 20.98
C ASP A 90 5.02 -20.42 21.25
N ASP A 91 5.24 -21.73 21.30
CA ASP A 91 4.24 -22.76 21.57
C ASP A 91 3.69 -22.69 23.01
N ASP A 92 4.44 -22.11 23.96
CA ASP A 92 4.00 -21.81 25.33
C ASP A 92 3.19 -20.50 25.43
N SER A 93 2.94 -19.81 24.29
CA SER A 93 2.25 -18.51 24.21
C SER A 93 3.03 -17.34 24.82
N ALA A 94 4.34 -17.47 25.00
CA ALA A 94 5.20 -16.36 25.43
C ALA A 94 5.55 -15.50 24.21
N GLU A 95 5.29 -14.18 24.32
CA GLU A 95 5.64 -13.20 23.27
C GLU A 95 7.06 -12.65 23.52
N SER A 96 7.83 -12.61 22.45
CA SER A 96 9.19 -12.07 22.46
C SER A 96 9.43 -11.15 21.26
N THR A 97 10.38 -10.22 21.41
CA THR A 97 10.78 -9.31 20.33
C THR A 97 12.14 -9.69 19.77
N PHE A 98 12.23 -9.84 18.45
CA PHE A 98 13.49 -10.05 17.78
C PHE A 98 14.25 -8.74 17.65
N SER A 99 15.50 -8.72 18.12
CA SER A 99 16.32 -7.49 18.22
C SER A 99 16.53 -6.83 16.86
N SER A 100 16.29 -5.52 16.79
CA SER A 100 16.59 -4.72 15.59
C SER A 100 18.08 -4.68 15.23
N GLY A 101 18.95 -4.97 16.18
CA GLY A 101 20.38 -5.14 15.97
C GLY A 101 20.75 -6.37 15.13
N SER A 102 19.83 -7.34 14.97
CA SER A 102 20.07 -8.62 14.31
C SER A 102 19.83 -8.62 12.81
N TYR A 103 19.23 -7.58 12.25
CA TYR A 103 18.88 -7.50 10.83
C TYR A 103 19.22 -6.13 10.24
N GLN A 104 19.16 -6.04 8.93
CA GLN A 104 19.25 -4.82 8.14
C GLN A 104 17.98 -4.68 7.29
N VAL A 105 17.56 -3.43 7.07
CA VAL A 105 16.41 -3.09 6.24
C VAL A 105 16.91 -2.37 4.99
N ASP A 106 16.56 -2.88 3.82
CA ASP A 106 16.83 -2.25 2.54
C ASP A 106 15.54 -1.65 2.00
N THR A 107 15.48 -0.32 2.04
CA THR A 107 14.36 0.48 1.56
C THR A 107 14.53 0.94 0.11
N HIS A 108 15.69 0.67 -0.51
CA HIS A 108 15.99 1.10 -1.88
C HIS A 108 15.44 0.15 -2.94
N THR A 109 15.28 -1.13 -2.60
CA THR A 109 14.69 -2.11 -3.51
C THR A 109 13.17 -2.08 -3.50
N GLN A 110 12.53 -2.53 -4.58
CA GLN A 110 11.08 -2.62 -4.70
C GLN A 110 10.69 -4.04 -5.15
N PRO A 111 10.07 -4.84 -4.26
CA PRO A 111 9.71 -4.53 -2.86
C PRO A 111 10.93 -4.40 -1.95
N GLY A 112 10.78 -3.62 -0.87
CA GLY A 112 11.80 -3.51 0.18
C GLY A 112 12.04 -4.85 0.87
N ARG A 113 13.20 -5.02 1.45
CA ARG A 113 13.59 -6.30 2.08
C ARG A 113 14.23 -6.11 3.44
N LEU A 114 14.01 -7.09 4.28
CA LEU A 114 14.70 -7.29 5.53
C LEU A 114 15.68 -8.46 5.36
N ARG A 115 16.92 -8.30 5.82
CA ARG A 115 17.93 -9.36 5.78
C ARG A 115 18.62 -9.49 7.14
N LEU A 116 18.79 -10.73 7.59
CA LEU A 116 19.61 -11.03 8.77
C LEU A 116 21.07 -10.61 8.55
N LYS A 117 21.73 -10.13 9.61
CA LYS A 117 23.16 -9.87 9.57
C LYS A 117 23.95 -11.17 9.50
N SER A 118 25.17 -11.09 8.99
CA SER A 118 26.09 -12.25 8.97
C SER A 118 26.21 -12.85 10.37
N SER A 119 26.23 -14.16 10.46
CA SER A 119 26.32 -14.93 11.72
C SER A 119 25.10 -14.82 12.65
N VAL A 120 23.98 -14.26 12.18
CA VAL A 120 22.69 -14.27 12.88
C VAL A 120 21.74 -15.20 12.16
N SER A 121 21.02 -16.01 12.92
CA SER A 121 19.91 -16.84 12.45
C SER A 121 18.60 -16.40 13.11
N TRP A 122 17.48 -16.82 12.52
CA TRP A 122 16.20 -16.73 13.22
C TRP A 122 16.27 -17.51 14.53
N PRO A 123 15.53 -17.09 15.57
CA PRO A 123 15.46 -17.85 16.81
C PRO A 123 15.09 -19.30 16.56
N GLY A 124 15.81 -20.25 17.20
CA GLY A 124 15.50 -21.68 17.09
C GLY A 124 14.28 -22.13 17.90
N VAL A 125 13.37 -21.20 18.21
CA VAL A 125 12.17 -21.43 19.01
C VAL A 125 11.06 -21.92 18.11
N SER A 126 10.30 -22.93 18.56
CA SER A 126 9.06 -23.36 17.91
C SER A 126 8.02 -22.26 18.07
N LEU A 127 7.47 -21.79 16.95
CA LEU A 127 6.37 -20.84 16.98
C LEU A 127 5.05 -21.56 17.26
N ARG A 128 4.11 -20.86 17.88
CA ARG A 128 2.73 -21.36 17.97
C ARG A 128 2.19 -21.67 16.57
N GLU A 129 1.26 -22.61 16.47
CA GLU A 129 0.78 -23.17 15.19
C GLU A 129 0.21 -22.11 14.22
N MET A 130 -0.41 -21.04 14.73
CA MET A 130 -1.03 -19.99 13.91
C MET A 130 -0.57 -18.62 14.36
N ASN A 131 -0.19 -17.77 13.38
CA ASN A 131 0.16 -16.36 13.61
C ASN A 131 1.31 -16.17 14.62
N GLY A 132 2.29 -17.07 14.62
CA GLY A 132 3.40 -17.04 15.57
C GLY A 132 4.44 -15.97 15.29
N LEU A 133 4.50 -15.42 14.08
CA LEU A 133 5.42 -14.34 13.69
C LEU A 133 4.63 -13.12 13.23
N ALA A 134 4.96 -11.93 13.76
CA ALA A 134 4.40 -10.66 13.33
C ALA A 134 5.52 -9.65 13.06
N ILE A 135 5.52 -9.05 11.86
CA ILE A 135 6.47 -8.01 11.45
C ILE A 135 5.69 -6.76 11.14
N ARG A 136 5.85 -5.73 11.98
CA ARG A 136 5.21 -4.44 11.81
C ARG A 136 6.14 -3.47 11.11
N PHE A 137 5.65 -2.82 10.05
CA PHE A 137 6.45 -1.94 9.21
C PHE A 137 5.62 -0.80 8.63
N VAL A 138 6.29 0.26 8.19
CA VAL A 138 5.72 1.40 7.49
C VAL A 138 6.06 1.31 6.01
N ALA A 139 5.06 1.46 5.16
CA ALA A 139 5.20 1.55 3.71
C ALA A 139 4.47 2.78 3.17
N GLY A 140 5.01 3.37 2.11
CA GLY A 140 4.49 4.57 1.44
C GLY A 140 5.61 5.45 0.91
N TYR A 141 5.30 6.38 0.02
CA TYR A 141 6.30 7.35 -0.49
C TYR A 141 6.64 8.44 0.55
N GLY A 142 5.75 8.70 1.51
CA GLY A 142 5.92 9.73 2.53
C GLY A 142 4.61 10.05 3.24
N ALA A 143 4.68 10.98 4.19
CA ALA A 143 3.53 11.41 4.98
C ALA A 143 2.64 12.44 4.28
N ALA A 144 3.12 13.07 3.20
CA ALA A 144 2.41 14.11 2.45
C ALA A 144 2.08 13.66 1.03
N GLY A 145 0.97 14.14 0.46
CA GLY A 145 0.58 13.86 -0.92
C GLY A 145 1.64 14.25 -1.95
N SER A 146 2.40 15.31 -1.68
CA SER A 146 3.50 15.77 -2.55
C SER A 146 4.66 14.78 -2.67
N ALA A 147 4.81 13.84 -1.73
CA ALA A 147 5.83 12.78 -1.81
C ALA A 147 5.47 11.69 -2.84
N VAL A 148 4.20 11.60 -3.22
CA VAL A 148 3.71 10.59 -4.18
C VAL A 148 4.11 11.02 -5.60
N PRO A 149 4.65 10.09 -6.43
CA PRO A 149 4.98 10.39 -7.81
C PRO A 149 3.84 11.06 -8.59
N VAL A 150 4.17 12.07 -9.36
CA VAL A 150 3.17 12.89 -10.10
C VAL A 150 2.30 12.04 -11.01
N GLN A 151 2.84 10.98 -11.61
CA GLN A 151 2.09 10.07 -12.47
C GLN A 151 0.97 9.35 -11.72
N LEU A 152 1.20 8.93 -10.47
CA LEU A 152 0.19 8.31 -9.62
C LEU A 152 -0.89 9.31 -9.21
N ARG A 153 -0.48 10.53 -8.85
CA ARG A 153 -1.42 11.60 -8.52
C ARG A 153 -2.29 11.96 -9.73
N GLN A 154 -1.70 12.05 -10.92
CA GLN A 154 -2.44 12.30 -12.15
C GLN A 154 -3.39 11.15 -12.50
N ALA A 155 -2.99 9.88 -12.26
CA ALA A 155 -3.87 8.72 -12.45
C ALA A 155 -5.10 8.78 -11.52
N ILE A 156 -4.91 9.21 -10.26
CA ILE A 156 -6.03 9.44 -9.32
C ILE A 156 -6.98 10.51 -9.87
N LEU A 157 -6.46 11.66 -10.30
CA LEU A 157 -7.30 12.75 -10.86
C LEU A 157 -8.13 12.29 -12.05
N LEU A 158 -7.52 11.53 -12.96
CA LEU A 158 -8.22 10.97 -14.12
C LEU A 158 -9.32 9.97 -13.73
N LEU A 159 -9.06 9.13 -12.72
CA LEU A 159 -10.07 8.21 -12.19
C LEU A 159 -11.22 8.96 -11.51
N VAL A 160 -10.90 9.96 -10.71
CA VAL A 160 -11.90 10.82 -10.05
C VAL A 160 -12.78 11.51 -11.10
N GLY A 161 -12.19 12.10 -12.15
CA GLY A 161 -12.94 12.73 -13.24
C GLY A 161 -13.85 11.73 -13.95
N HIS A 162 -13.31 10.56 -14.29
CA HIS A 162 -14.07 9.52 -14.96
C HIS A 162 -15.27 9.05 -14.13
N TRP A 163 -15.08 8.77 -12.84
CA TRP A 163 -16.15 8.30 -11.97
C TRP A 163 -17.13 9.40 -11.57
N TYR A 164 -16.70 10.63 -11.50
CA TYR A 164 -17.59 11.77 -11.24
C TYR A 164 -18.57 11.99 -12.38
N GLU A 165 -18.09 11.90 -13.63
CA GLU A 165 -18.93 12.06 -14.84
C GLU A 165 -19.79 10.81 -15.12
N ASN A 166 -19.32 9.61 -14.77
CA ASN A 166 -19.99 8.34 -15.05
C ASN A 166 -20.41 7.66 -13.74
N ARG A 167 -21.42 8.22 -13.08
CA ARG A 167 -21.94 7.71 -11.79
C ARG A 167 -22.69 6.38 -11.95
N GLU A 168 -23.18 6.06 -13.14
CA GLU A 168 -23.90 4.83 -13.44
C GLU A 168 -23.04 3.88 -14.29
N PRO A 169 -23.04 2.56 -13.98
CA PRO A 169 -22.22 1.58 -14.72
C PRO A 169 -22.78 1.27 -16.11
N VAL A 170 -24.00 1.71 -16.43
CA VAL A 170 -24.69 1.43 -17.69
C VAL A 170 -25.14 2.73 -18.33
N LEU A 171 -24.61 3.05 -19.50
CA LEU A 171 -25.16 4.09 -20.34
C LEU A 171 -26.54 3.61 -20.90
N THR A 172 -27.56 4.42 -20.70
CA THR A 172 -28.95 4.18 -21.19
C THR A 172 -29.05 4.00 -22.71
N THR A 173 -27.97 4.21 -23.44
CA THR A 173 -27.84 4.10 -24.91
C THR A 173 -27.31 2.75 -25.40
N GLY A 174 -27.21 1.71 -24.55
CA GLY A 174 -26.71 0.38 -24.94
C GLY A 174 -25.20 0.29 -25.22
N MET A 175 -24.47 1.36 -25.06
CA MET A 175 -22.99 1.32 -25.05
C MET A 175 -22.51 0.84 -23.69
N MET A 176 -21.63 -0.16 -23.67
CA MET A 176 -20.92 -0.57 -22.44
C MET A 176 -20.17 0.65 -21.88
N ALA A 177 -20.18 0.80 -20.54
CA ALA A 177 -19.34 1.78 -19.88
C ALA A 177 -17.92 1.68 -20.43
N ALA A 178 -17.34 2.81 -20.84
CA ALA A 178 -15.99 2.81 -21.39
C ALA A 178 -15.03 2.15 -20.39
N PRO A 179 -14.15 1.24 -20.82
CA PRO A 179 -13.12 0.71 -19.97
C PRO A 179 -12.30 1.88 -19.41
N LEU A 180 -11.67 1.68 -18.25
CA LEU A 180 -10.78 2.68 -17.63
C LEU A 180 -9.98 3.41 -18.72
N PRO A 181 -9.87 4.76 -18.65
CA PRO A 181 -9.18 5.52 -19.70
C PRO A 181 -7.82 4.91 -19.99
N MET A 182 -7.49 4.64 -21.23
CA MET A 182 -6.17 4.11 -21.64
C MET A 182 -5.02 4.96 -21.12
N THR A 183 -5.28 6.23 -20.83
CA THR A 183 -4.36 7.17 -20.18
C THR A 183 -4.01 6.78 -18.75
N VAL A 184 -4.97 6.26 -17.97
CA VAL A 184 -4.70 5.75 -16.60
C VAL A 184 -3.78 4.52 -16.68
N ASP A 185 -4.07 3.59 -17.59
CA ASP A 185 -3.24 2.41 -17.80
C ASP A 185 -1.80 2.78 -18.23
N ALA A 186 -1.64 3.78 -19.10
CA ALA A 186 -0.34 4.25 -19.53
C ALA A 186 0.46 4.87 -18.37
N LEU A 187 -0.17 5.70 -17.55
CA LEU A 187 0.45 6.33 -16.39
C LEU A 187 0.82 5.29 -15.31
N PHE A 188 0.01 4.26 -15.15
CA PHE A 188 0.13 3.26 -14.10
C PHE A 188 0.94 2.01 -14.52
N ARG A 189 1.35 1.92 -15.78
CA ARG A 189 2.04 0.73 -16.35
C ARG A 189 3.27 0.28 -15.54
N ASN A 190 4.06 1.23 -15.04
CA ASN A 190 5.28 0.92 -14.29
C ASN A 190 5.02 0.25 -12.94
N TRP A 191 3.82 0.38 -12.39
CA TRP A 191 3.39 -0.21 -11.11
C TRP A 191 2.59 -1.50 -11.27
N ARG A 192 2.33 -1.94 -12.52
CA ARG A 192 1.67 -3.22 -12.84
C ARG A 192 2.63 -4.34 -13.23
N ARG A 193 3.93 -4.10 -13.27
CA ARG A 193 4.89 -5.11 -13.64
C ARG A 193 5.13 -6.05 -12.46
N GLU A 194 4.89 -7.36 -12.67
CA GLU A 194 5.43 -8.42 -11.83
C GLU A 194 6.95 -8.42 -11.99
N VAL A 195 7.66 -8.31 -10.86
CA VAL A 195 9.12 -8.48 -10.76
C VAL A 195 9.42 -9.88 -10.33
#